data_8e321227c39532f806d1c0c4a916874a
#
_entry.id   8e321227c39532f806d1c0c4a916874a
#
_cell.length_a   1.000
_cell.length_b   1.000
_cell.length_c   1.000
_cell.angle_alpha   90.00
_cell.angle_beta   90.00
_cell.angle_gamma   90.00
#
_symmetry.space_group_name_H-M   'P 1'
#
loop_
_entity.id
_entity.type
_entity.pdbx_description
1 polymer ?
#
loop_
_entity_poly.entity_id
_entity_poly.type
_entity_poly.pdbx_seq_one_letter_code
_entity_poly.pdbx_strand_id
1 'polypeptide(L)'
;MSEQKWNFSGIEAGSSAIQGAVGTTQRLLDEGNTSLKNLAAAWGGSGSEAYQAVQARWDATSAELNTSLRELANRISEAGANMQSTEKGVGNLFGG
;
A
#
# COMPACT_ATOMS: atom_id res chain seq x y z
N MET A 1 0.68 27.83 13.56
CA MET A 1 -0.48 27.48 12.70
C MET A 1 -0.03 27.10 11.29
N SER A 2 0.78 27.91 10.62
CA SER A 2 1.25 27.60 9.28
C SER A 2 2.11 26.32 9.23
N GLU A 3 2.90 26.03 10.26
CA GLU A 3 3.69 24.80 10.34
C GLU A 3 2.82 23.56 10.43
N GLN A 4 1.76 23.58 11.23
CA GLN A 4 0.82 22.46 11.34
C GLN A 4 0.08 22.23 10.04
N LYS A 5 -0.32 23.30 9.38
CA LYS A 5 -1.00 23.22 8.09
C LYS A 5 -0.08 22.63 7.02
N TRP A 6 1.19 23.02 7.02
CA TRP A 6 2.19 22.50 6.13
C TRP A 6 2.43 21.00 6.38
N ASN A 7 2.56 20.59 7.65
CA ASN A 7 2.75 19.20 8.04
C ASN A 7 1.55 18.34 7.65
N PHE A 8 0.34 18.84 7.84
CA PHE A 8 -0.87 18.13 7.42
C PHE A 8 -0.89 17.91 5.91
N SER A 9 -0.57 18.93 5.13
CA SER A 9 -0.51 18.81 3.66
C SER A 9 0.56 17.82 3.23
N GLY A 10 1.72 17.79 3.92
CA GLY A 10 2.78 16.84 3.67
C GLY A 10 2.36 15.40 3.95
N ILE A 11 1.64 15.16 5.05
CA ILE A 11 1.11 13.85 5.42
C ILE A 11 0.06 13.40 4.41
N GLU A 12 -0.84 14.30 4.01
CA GLU A 12 -1.87 14.00 3.03
C GLU A 12 -1.28 13.64 1.66
N ALA A 13 -0.27 14.40 1.21
CA ALA A 13 0.45 14.10 -0.01
C ALA A 13 1.18 12.76 0.07
N GLY A 14 1.81 12.47 1.22
CA GLY A 14 2.48 11.19 1.48
C GLY A 14 1.50 10.03 1.47
N SER A 15 0.33 10.20 2.08
CA SER A 15 -0.74 9.19 2.08
C SER A 15 -1.21 8.90 0.66
N SER A 16 -1.43 9.93 -0.15
CA SER A 16 -1.83 9.76 -1.56
C SER A 16 -0.76 9.05 -2.37
N ALA A 17 0.52 9.38 -2.15
CA ALA A 17 1.64 8.72 -2.81
C ALA A 17 1.70 7.24 -2.45
N ILE A 18 1.48 6.88 -1.19
CA ILE A 18 1.49 5.49 -0.74
C ILE A 18 0.29 4.73 -1.31
N GLN A 19 -0.89 5.33 -1.34
CA GLN A 19 -2.06 4.72 -1.96
C GLN A 19 -1.83 4.47 -3.45
N GLY A 20 -1.19 5.41 -4.15
CA GLY A 20 -0.78 5.23 -5.54
C GLY A 20 0.24 4.11 -5.69
N ALA A 21 1.20 4.01 -4.78
CA ALA A 21 2.19 2.93 -4.76
C ALA A 21 1.54 1.57 -4.52
N VAL A 22 0.53 1.49 -3.64
CA VAL A 22 -0.25 0.26 -3.42
C VAL A 22 -0.90 -0.20 -4.72
N GLY A 23 -1.57 0.71 -5.43
CA GLY A 23 -2.21 0.39 -6.72
C GLY A 23 -1.21 -0.07 -7.77
N THR A 24 -0.07 0.62 -7.88
CA THR A 24 1.00 0.25 -8.81
C THR A 24 1.59 -1.11 -8.45
N THR A 25 1.84 -1.36 -7.16
CA THR A 25 2.37 -2.64 -6.68
C THR A 25 1.41 -3.78 -6.97
N GLN A 26 0.12 -3.60 -6.73
CA GLN A 26 -0.90 -4.61 -7.05
C GLN A 26 -0.88 -4.95 -8.54
N ARG A 27 -0.81 -3.95 -9.40
CA ARG A 27 -0.72 -4.17 -10.85
C ARG A 27 0.54 -4.93 -11.24
N LEU A 28 1.70 -4.57 -10.67
CA LEU A 28 2.95 -5.26 -10.94
C LEU A 28 2.92 -6.70 -10.44
N LEU A 29 2.29 -6.97 -9.30
CA LEU A 29 2.13 -8.32 -8.79
C LEU A 29 1.22 -9.15 -9.69
N ASP A 30 0.14 -8.57 -10.23
CA ASP A 30 -0.73 -9.24 -11.17
C ASP A 30 -0.02 -9.55 -12.49
N GLU A 31 0.75 -8.60 -13.02
CA GLU A 31 1.55 -8.81 -14.23
C GLU A 31 2.61 -9.89 -14.01
N GLY A 32 3.29 -9.86 -12.87
CA GLY A 32 4.28 -10.87 -12.50
C GLY A 32 3.65 -12.25 -12.35
N ASN A 33 2.47 -12.33 -11.76
CA ASN A 33 1.72 -13.59 -11.63
C ASN A 33 1.35 -14.16 -12.99
N THR A 34 0.91 -13.32 -13.91
CA THR A 34 0.61 -13.72 -15.29
C THR A 34 1.86 -14.23 -15.98
N SER A 35 2.98 -13.53 -15.84
CA SER A 35 4.26 -13.96 -16.41
C SER A 35 4.71 -15.30 -15.84
N LEU A 36 4.53 -15.51 -14.53
CA LEU A 36 4.87 -16.77 -13.87
C LEU A 36 4.04 -17.92 -14.43
N LYS A 37 2.74 -17.71 -14.61
CA LYS A 37 1.86 -18.71 -15.22
C LYS A 37 2.26 -19.04 -16.65
N ASN A 38 2.68 -18.05 -17.40
CA ASN A 38 3.16 -18.25 -18.78
C ASN A 38 4.46 -19.04 -18.83
N LEU A 39 5.28 -18.98 -17.77
CA LEU A 39 6.52 -19.75 -17.66
C LEU A 39 6.31 -21.18 -17.15
N ALA A 40 5.11 -21.55 -16.78
CA ALA A 40 4.82 -22.87 -16.20
C ALA A 40 5.27 -24.01 -17.12
N ALA A 41 5.08 -23.85 -18.44
CA ALA A 41 5.49 -24.86 -19.43
C ALA A 41 7.00 -25.13 -19.37
N ALA A 42 7.82 -24.09 -19.16
CA ALA A 42 9.27 -24.23 -19.05
C ALA A 42 9.70 -25.01 -17.80
N TRP A 43 8.83 -25.11 -16.80
CA TRP A 43 9.10 -25.76 -15.51
C TRP A 43 8.39 -27.10 -15.37
N GLY A 44 7.95 -27.68 -16.48
CA GLY A 44 7.32 -28.99 -16.50
C GLY A 44 5.79 -28.95 -16.52
N GLY A 45 5.20 -27.78 -16.78
CA GLY A 45 3.77 -27.58 -16.85
C GLY A 45 3.18 -27.06 -15.54
N SER A 46 1.93 -26.61 -15.58
CA SER A 46 1.23 -26.01 -14.43
C SER A 46 1.00 -27.00 -13.27
N GLY A 47 1.05 -28.30 -13.55
CA GLY A 47 0.91 -29.36 -12.54
C GLY A 47 2.23 -29.79 -11.92
N SER A 48 3.38 -29.27 -12.36
CA SER A 48 4.67 -29.67 -11.80
C SER A 48 4.86 -29.17 -10.38
N GLU A 49 5.57 -29.95 -9.55
CA GLU A 49 5.87 -29.55 -8.18
C GLU A 49 6.73 -28.29 -8.14
N ALA A 50 7.69 -28.17 -9.06
CA ALA A 50 8.56 -27.00 -9.15
C ALA A 50 7.75 -25.72 -9.40
N TYR A 51 6.84 -25.75 -10.36
CA TYR A 51 5.98 -24.60 -10.66
C TYR A 51 5.06 -24.28 -9.48
N GLN A 52 4.40 -25.30 -8.92
CA GLN A 52 3.47 -25.10 -7.81
C GLN A 52 4.15 -24.52 -6.57
N ALA A 53 5.37 -24.93 -6.27
CA ALA A 53 6.13 -24.39 -5.15
C ALA A 53 6.42 -22.89 -5.35
N VAL A 54 6.82 -22.48 -6.54
CA VAL A 54 7.09 -21.07 -6.84
C VAL A 54 5.79 -20.25 -6.84
N GLN A 55 4.71 -20.79 -7.41
CA GLN A 55 3.43 -20.12 -7.43
C GLN A 55 2.91 -19.89 -6.01
N ALA A 56 3.02 -20.87 -5.14
CA ALA A 56 2.60 -20.75 -3.74
C ALA A 56 3.41 -19.68 -3.00
N ARG A 57 4.71 -19.60 -3.23
CA ARG A 57 5.56 -18.55 -2.65
C ARG A 57 5.18 -17.17 -3.17
N TRP A 58 4.91 -17.07 -4.45
CA TRP A 58 4.49 -15.81 -5.06
C TRP A 58 3.19 -15.34 -4.44
N ASP A 59 2.20 -16.23 -4.32
CA ASP A 59 0.89 -15.90 -3.78
C ASP A 59 0.99 -15.44 -2.32
N ALA A 60 1.76 -16.16 -1.51
CA ALA A 60 1.96 -15.81 -0.10
C ALA A 60 2.68 -14.47 0.06
N THR A 61 3.77 -14.25 -0.67
CA THR A 61 4.53 -13.00 -0.60
C THR A 61 3.68 -11.82 -1.10
N SER A 62 2.90 -12.01 -2.17
CA SER A 62 2.01 -10.99 -2.70
C SER A 62 0.95 -10.58 -1.69
N ALA A 63 0.35 -11.55 -1.00
CA ALA A 63 -0.66 -11.30 0.03
C ALA A 63 -0.06 -10.53 1.21
N GLU A 64 1.12 -10.91 1.68
CA GLU A 64 1.82 -10.21 2.77
C GLU A 64 2.17 -8.78 2.38
N LEU A 65 2.70 -8.59 1.19
CA LEU A 65 3.08 -7.26 0.71
C LEU A 65 1.85 -6.35 0.58
N ASN A 66 0.77 -6.85 0.00
CA ASN A 66 -0.47 -6.10 -0.14
C ASN A 66 -1.03 -5.69 1.23
N THR A 67 -1.05 -6.61 2.19
CA THR A 67 -1.51 -6.33 3.56
C THR A 67 -0.66 -5.25 4.21
N SER A 68 0.66 -5.37 4.14
CA SER A 68 1.58 -4.39 4.73
C SER A 68 1.42 -3.00 4.12
N LEU A 69 1.27 -2.91 2.81
CA LEU A 69 1.08 -1.63 2.12
C LEU A 69 -0.25 -0.97 2.49
N ARG A 70 -1.32 -1.76 2.59
CA ARG A 70 -2.63 -1.25 3.01
C ARG A 70 -2.61 -0.76 4.45
N GLU A 71 -1.97 -1.50 5.35
CA GLU A 71 -1.83 -1.07 6.74
C GLU A 71 -1.05 0.23 6.85
N LEU A 72 0.05 0.35 6.10
CA LEU A 72 0.85 1.57 6.09
C LEU A 72 0.04 2.75 5.58
N ALA A 73 -0.68 2.59 4.48
CA ALA A 73 -1.53 3.64 3.91
C ALA A 73 -2.62 4.05 4.90
N ASN A 74 -3.25 3.10 5.57
CA ASN A 74 -4.28 3.37 6.57
C ASN A 74 -3.72 4.14 7.76
N ARG A 75 -2.55 3.76 8.26
CA ARG A 75 -1.90 4.45 9.38
C ARG A 75 -1.57 5.89 9.05
N ILE A 76 -1.10 6.14 7.85
CA ILE A 76 -0.78 7.50 7.39
C ILE A 76 -2.06 8.32 7.24
N SER A 77 -3.13 7.73 6.71
CA SER A 77 -4.43 8.40 6.61
C SER A 77 -4.99 8.75 7.99
N GLU A 78 -4.89 7.83 8.95
CA GLU A 78 -5.31 8.07 10.34
C GLU A 78 -4.50 9.20 10.98
N ALA A 79 -3.19 9.21 10.78
CA ALA A 79 -2.33 10.27 11.29
C ALA A 79 -2.73 11.64 10.72
N GLY A 80 -3.02 11.70 9.43
CA GLY A 80 -3.51 12.91 8.79
C GLY A 80 -4.85 13.38 9.35
N ALA A 81 -5.79 12.46 9.55
CA ALA A 81 -7.10 12.77 10.13
C ALA A 81 -6.97 13.27 11.57
N ASN A 82 -6.14 12.61 12.39
CA ASN A 82 -5.89 13.03 13.76
C ASN A 82 -5.25 14.43 13.82
N MET A 83 -4.33 14.70 12.96
CA MET A 83 -3.67 15.99 12.84
C MET A 83 -4.66 17.10 12.49
N GLN A 84 -5.56 16.84 11.54
CA GLN A 84 -6.61 17.74 11.14
C GLN A 84 -7.57 18.03 12.30
N SER A 85 -7.99 17.01 13.04
CA SER A 85 -8.85 17.16 14.21
C SER A 85 -8.19 17.99 15.29
N THR A 86 -6.90 17.78 15.53
CA THR A 86 -6.11 18.55 16.51
C THR A 86 -6.05 20.02 16.10
N GLU A 87 -5.78 20.30 14.84
CA GLU A 87 -5.73 21.66 14.31
C GLU A 87 -7.06 22.38 14.47
N LYS A 88 -8.18 21.71 14.19
CA LYS A 88 -9.53 22.25 14.40
C LYS A 88 -9.81 22.53 15.87
N GLY A 89 -9.40 21.62 16.75
CA GLY A 89 -9.55 21.78 18.19
C GLY A 89 -8.80 22.99 18.70
N VAL A 90 -7.56 23.18 18.27
CA VAL A 90 -6.75 24.34 18.64
C VAL A 90 -7.38 25.62 18.10
N GLY A 91 -7.86 25.61 16.87
CA GLY A 91 -8.55 26.75 16.28
C GLY A 91 -9.78 27.18 17.08
N ASN A 92 -10.57 26.23 17.53
CA ASN A 92 -11.74 26.48 18.37
C ASN A 92 -11.37 27.08 19.73
N LEU A 93 -10.25 26.64 20.31
CA LEU A 93 -9.77 27.19 21.59
C LEU A 93 -9.31 28.64 21.49
N PHE A 94 -8.64 29.00 20.41
CA PHE A 94 -8.01 30.30 20.26
C PHE A 94 -8.71 31.24 19.27
N GLY A 95 -9.49 30.68 18.35
CA GLY A 95 -10.16 31.43 17.30
C GLY A 95 -11.62 31.75 17.58
N GLY A 96 -12.16 31.22 18.61
CA GLY A 96 -13.53 31.49 19.05
C GLY A 96 -14.57 31.04 18.06
#